data_3f2c29adfb42aabb2d5fd6d28f9a3878
#
_entry.id   3f2c29adfb42aabb2d5fd6d28f9a3878
#
_cell.length_a   1.000
_cell.length_b   1.000
_cell.length_c   1.000
_cell.angle_alpha   90.00
_cell.angle_beta   90.00
_cell.angle_gamma   90.00
#
_symmetry.space_group_name_H-M   'P 1'
#
loop_
_entity.id
_entity.type
_entity.pdbx_description
1 polymer ?
#
loop_
_entity_poly.entity_id
_entity_poly.type
_entity_poly.pdbx_seq_one_letter_code
_entity_poly.pdbx_strand_id
1 'polypeptide(L)' 'MEITIQLIINEYKEELARLMNENILLRAQLKQLQNELNTDKGSDE' A
#
# COMPACT_ATOMS: atom_id res chain seq x y z
N MET A 1 -28.15 21.99 2.89
CA MET A 1 -26.77 21.98 3.36
C MET A 1 -25.83 21.84 2.18
N GLU A 2 -24.82 22.65 2.15
CA GLU A 2 -23.87 22.64 1.04
C GLU A 2 -22.59 21.93 1.44
N ILE A 3 -22.07 21.15 0.52
CA ILE A 3 -20.78 20.51 0.70
C ILE A 3 -19.77 21.31 -0.11
N THR A 4 -18.82 21.87 0.59
CA THR A 4 -17.82 22.67 -0.10
C THR A 4 -16.84 21.75 -0.83
N ILE A 5 -16.25 22.29 -1.89
CA ILE A 5 -15.26 21.56 -2.66
C ILE A 5 -14.10 21.18 -1.77
N GLN A 6 -13.74 22.05 -0.81
CA GLN A 6 -12.62 21.77 0.06
C GLN A 6 -12.86 20.53 0.90
N LEU A 7 -14.09 20.35 1.38
CA LEU A 7 -14.40 19.15 2.14
C LEU A 7 -14.27 17.89 1.28
N ILE A 8 -14.73 17.99 0.04
CA ILE A 8 -14.62 16.87 -0.86
C ILE A 8 -13.16 16.53 -1.13
N ILE A 9 -12.35 17.55 -1.37
CA ILE A 9 -10.92 17.34 -1.62
C ILE A 9 -10.26 16.71 -0.42
N ASN A 10 -10.61 17.17 0.78
CA ASN A 10 -10.03 16.59 1.98
C ASN A 10 -10.38 15.11 2.12
N GLU A 11 -11.61 14.76 1.78
CA GLU A 11 -12.01 13.36 1.84
C GLU A 11 -11.24 12.51 0.84
N TYR A 12 -11.03 13.06 -0.35
CA TYR A 12 -10.22 12.36 -1.34
C TYR A 12 -8.80 12.15 -0.86
N LYS A 13 -8.23 13.17 -0.26
CA LYS A 13 -6.86 13.08 0.24
C LYS A 13 -6.72 12.02 1.32
N GLU A 14 -7.69 11.97 2.22
CA GLU A 14 -7.66 11.00 3.30
C GLU A 14 -7.77 9.59 2.75
N GLU A 15 -8.67 9.41 1.78
CA GLU A 15 -8.85 8.09 1.21
C GLU A 15 -7.64 7.67 0.41
N LEU A 16 -7.03 8.61 -0.32
CA LEU A 16 -5.82 8.30 -1.05
C LEU A 16 -4.70 7.89 -0.12
N ALA A 17 -4.53 8.62 0.96
CA ALA A 17 -3.48 8.30 1.92
C ALA A 17 -3.68 6.90 2.50
N ARG A 18 -4.92 6.58 2.84
CA ARG A 18 -5.22 5.27 3.38
C ARG A 18 -4.92 4.17 2.38
N LEU A 19 -5.37 4.37 1.15
CA LEU A 19 -5.15 3.38 0.10
C LEU A 19 -3.68 3.24 -0.24
N MET A 20 -2.96 4.35 -0.26
CA MET A 20 -1.54 4.29 -0.53
C MET A 20 -0.80 3.53 0.55
N ASN A 21 -1.16 3.76 1.80
CA ASN A 21 -0.54 3.03 2.90
C ASN A 21 -0.83 1.54 2.80
N GLU A 22 -2.07 1.18 2.50
CA GLU A 22 -2.41 -0.22 2.34
C GLU A 22 -1.63 -0.84 1.19
N ASN A 23 -1.50 -0.09 0.10
CA ASN A 23 -0.78 -0.58 -1.06
C ASN A 23 0.68 -0.82 -0.75
N ILE A 24 1.30 0.13 -0.04
CA ILE A 24 2.69 -0.01 0.33
C ILE A 24 2.89 -1.23 1.24
N LEU A 25 2.00 -1.39 2.19
CA LEU A 25 2.07 -2.52 3.11
C LEU A 25 1.95 -3.84 2.35
N LEU A 26 0.99 -3.90 1.44
CA LEU A 26 0.79 -5.12 0.66
C LEU A 26 1.99 -5.41 -0.22
N ARG A 27 2.57 -4.38 -0.82
CA ARG A 27 3.75 -4.58 -1.65
C ARG A 27 4.93 -5.05 -0.82
N ALA A 28 5.07 -4.50 0.38
CA ALA A 28 6.15 -4.93 1.24
C ALA A 28 5.99 -6.38 1.64
N GLN A 29 4.76 -6.78 1.95
CA GLN A 29 4.50 -8.17 2.28
C GLN A 29 4.77 -9.09 1.10
N LEU A 30 4.38 -8.66 -0.08
CA LEU A 30 4.62 -9.44 -1.27
C LEU A 30 6.11 -9.61 -1.54
N LYS A 31 6.86 -8.53 -1.40
CA LYS A 31 8.31 -8.61 -1.61
C LYS A 31 8.97 -9.48 -0.55
N GLN A 32 8.49 -9.41 0.67
CA GLN A 32 9.04 -10.26 1.70
C GLN A 32 8.79 -11.73 1.38
N LEU A 33 7.59 -12.04 0.94
CA LEU A 33 7.27 -13.41 0.57
C LEU A 33 8.13 -13.87 -0.60
N GLN A 34 8.31 -13.02 -1.60
CA GLN A 34 9.14 -13.36 -2.73
C GLN A 34 10.59 -13.58 -2.30
N ASN A 35 11.08 -12.77 -1.38
CA ASN A 35 12.43 -12.95 -0.88
C ASN A 35 12.58 -14.26 -0.13
N GLU A 36 11.57 -14.63 0.64
CA GLU A 36 11.62 -15.88 1.37
C GLU A 36 11.64 -17.07 0.41
N LEU A 37 10.83 -16.99 -0.63
CA LEU A 37 10.82 -18.04 -1.64
C LEU A 37 12.16 -18.11 -2.38
N ASN A 38 12.70 -16.96 -2.72
CA ASN A 38 13.98 -16.93 -3.41
C ASN A 38 15.10 -17.42 -2.52
N THR A 39 15.03 -17.09 -1.24
CA THR A 39 16.03 -17.54 -0.30
C THR A 39 16.02 -19.07 -0.21
N ASP A 40 14.84 -19.64 -0.18
CA ASP A 40 14.75 -21.09 -0.16
C ASP A 40 15.42 -21.71 -1.36
N LYS A 41 15.21 -21.11 -2.52
CA LYS A 41 15.83 -21.62 -3.72
C LYS A 41 17.28 -21.22 -3.82
N GLY A 42 17.55 -19.97 -3.52
CA GLY A 42 18.87 -19.42 -3.71
C GLY A 42 19.87 -19.96 -2.73
N SER A 43 19.40 -20.32 -1.55
CA SER A 43 20.33 -20.81 -0.56
C SER A 43 21.00 -22.10 -0.98
N ASP A 44 20.43 -22.75 -1.95
CA ASP A 44 21.05 -23.97 -2.48
C ASP A 44 22.29 -23.68 -3.28
N GLU A 45 22.41 -22.45 -3.66
CA GLU A 45 23.58 -22.09 -4.45
C GLU A 45 24.71 -21.67 -3.60
#